data_805011b54e41626af98b8d715d60916c
#
_entry.id   805011b54e41626af98b8d715d60916c
#
_cell.length_a   1.000
_cell.length_b   1.000
_cell.length_c   1.000
_cell.angle_alpha   90.00
_cell.angle_beta   90.00
_cell.angle_gamma   90.00
#
_symmetry.space_group_name_H-M   'P 1'
#
loop_
_entity.id
_entity.type
_entity.pdbx_description
1 polymer ?
#
loop_
_entity_poly.entity_id
_entity_poly.type
_entity_poly.pdbx_seq_one_letter_code
_entity_poly.pdbx_strand_id
1 'polypeptide(L)'
;MTTFCISCDISYLDDMLQHMSKLGLSNFLILDRVLGKYPQGEPRLDSSIWPGYNAMIIIQVTEDEAEQLKTLILRINQESLTNLEYVYW
;
A
#
# COMPACT_ATOMS: atom_id res chain seq x y z
N MET A 1 17.57 -7.19 -5.82
CA MET A 1 16.56 -6.20 -5.38
C MET A 1 15.19 -6.79 -5.46
N THR A 2 14.34 -6.43 -4.53
CA THR A 2 12.95 -6.88 -4.50
C THR A 2 12.06 -5.71 -4.91
N THR A 3 11.08 -5.98 -5.76
CA THR A 3 10.06 -5.00 -6.14
C THR A 3 8.82 -5.23 -5.29
N PHE A 4 8.36 -4.18 -4.61
CA PHE A 4 7.14 -4.20 -3.81
C PHE A 4 6.08 -3.35 -4.47
N CYS A 5 4.87 -3.85 -4.51
CA CYS A 5 3.69 -3.07 -4.89
C CYS A 5 2.74 -3.08 -3.70
N ILE A 6 2.49 -1.91 -3.13
CA ILE A 6 1.65 -1.76 -1.94
C ILE A 6 0.40 -1.00 -2.34
N SER A 7 -0.76 -1.59 -2.07
CA SER A 7 -2.05 -0.97 -2.35
C SER A 7 -2.69 -0.51 -1.05
N CYS A 8 -3.22 0.70 -1.04
CA CYS A 8 -3.92 1.26 0.10
C CYS A 8 -5.08 2.15 -0.37
N ASP A 9 -6.03 2.38 0.52
CA ASP A 9 -7.06 3.39 0.25
C ASP A 9 -6.38 4.74 0.00
N ILE A 10 -6.94 5.54 -0.90
CA ILE A 10 -6.35 6.84 -1.26
C ILE A 10 -6.21 7.74 -0.03
N SER A 11 -7.12 7.64 0.93
CA SER A 11 -7.06 8.45 2.15
C SER A 11 -5.89 8.11 3.04
N TYR A 12 -5.28 6.93 2.86
CA TYR A 12 -4.16 6.48 3.68
C TYR A 12 -2.80 6.73 3.02
N LEU A 13 -2.77 7.20 1.78
CA LEU A 13 -1.53 7.33 1.00
C LEU A 13 -0.48 8.17 1.71
N ASP A 14 -0.88 9.34 2.22
CA ASP A 14 0.07 10.25 2.87
C ASP A 14 0.66 9.63 4.13
N ASP A 15 -0.16 8.94 4.93
CA ASP A 15 0.32 8.26 6.13
C ASP A 15 1.30 7.15 5.78
N MET A 16 1.02 6.38 4.73
CA MET A 16 1.92 5.33 4.29
C MET A 16 3.26 5.89 3.85
N LEU A 17 3.26 7.00 3.11
CA LEU A 17 4.49 7.65 2.68
C LEU A 17 5.30 8.17 3.87
N GLN A 18 4.64 8.66 4.91
CA GLN A 18 5.33 9.08 6.13
C GLN A 18 5.99 7.90 6.83
N HIS A 19 5.31 6.77 6.93
CA HIS A 19 5.89 5.55 7.50
C HIS A 19 7.12 5.10 6.71
N MET A 20 7.03 5.13 5.38
CA MET A 20 8.16 4.76 4.52
C MET A 20 9.33 5.70 4.70
N SER A 21 9.06 7.00 4.82
CA SER A 21 10.10 8.00 5.06
C SER A 21 10.87 7.71 6.35
N LYS A 22 10.18 7.28 7.40
CA LYS A 22 10.82 6.93 8.68
C LYS A 22 11.74 5.73 8.55
N LEU A 23 11.50 4.86 7.58
CA LEU A 23 12.38 3.74 7.28
C LEU A 23 13.51 4.11 6.32
N GLY A 24 13.57 5.37 5.89
CA GLY A 24 14.58 5.82 4.93
C GLY A 24 14.26 5.45 3.49
N LEU A 25 13.05 5.07 3.19
CA LEU A 25 12.62 4.66 1.85
C LEU A 25 12.07 5.88 1.11
N SER A 26 12.83 6.39 0.15
CA SER A 26 12.48 7.63 -0.55
C SER A 26 12.39 7.48 -2.08
N ASN A 27 12.64 6.29 -2.62
CA ASN A 27 12.58 6.03 -4.05
C ASN A 27 11.34 5.21 -4.36
N PHE A 28 10.32 5.84 -4.93
CA PHE A 28 9.07 5.13 -5.22
C PHE A 28 8.34 5.79 -6.37
N LEU A 29 7.43 5.01 -6.96
CA LEU A 29 6.46 5.49 -7.93
C LEU A 29 5.07 5.33 -7.34
N ILE A 30 4.17 6.23 -7.68
CA ILE A 30 2.79 6.19 -7.19
C ILE A 30 1.84 6.16 -8.39
N LEU A 31 0.89 5.22 -8.33
CA LEU A 31 -0.33 5.26 -9.13
C LEU A 31 -1.43 5.75 -8.21
N ASP A 32 -1.93 6.94 -8.44
CA ASP A 32 -2.81 7.62 -7.47
C ASP A 32 -4.30 7.35 -7.68
N ARG A 33 -4.66 6.47 -8.60
CA ARG A 33 -6.05 6.05 -8.78
C ARG A 33 -6.07 4.64 -9.35
N VAL A 34 -6.29 3.67 -8.46
CA VAL A 34 -6.32 2.25 -8.82
C VAL A 34 -7.69 1.70 -8.46
N LEU A 35 -8.31 1.06 -9.43
CA LEU A 35 -9.65 0.49 -9.28
C LEU A 35 -9.54 -1.03 -9.27
N GLY A 36 -10.34 -1.66 -8.41
CA GLY A 36 -10.32 -3.12 -8.35
C GLY A 36 -11.02 -3.66 -7.12
N LYS A 37 -10.83 -4.95 -6.90
CA LYS A 37 -11.43 -5.65 -5.78
C LYS A 37 -10.50 -6.78 -5.34
N TYR A 38 -10.28 -6.87 -4.04
CA TYR A 38 -9.62 -8.03 -3.44
C TYR A 38 -10.64 -9.12 -3.14
N PRO A 39 -10.21 -10.39 -3.01
CA PRO A 39 -11.15 -11.49 -2.81
C PRO A 39 -12.08 -11.33 -1.61
N GLN A 40 -11.61 -10.66 -0.56
CA GLN A 40 -12.37 -10.49 0.69
C GLN A 40 -12.76 -9.06 0.96
N GLY A 41 -12.62 -8.19 -0.02
CA GLY A 41 -12.95 -6.78 0.11
C GLY A 41 -14.13 -6.39 -0.74
N GLU A 42 -14.66 -5.20 -0.49
CA GLU A 42 -15.64 -4.60 -1.36
C GLU A 42 -14.96 -4.02 -2.59
N PRO A 43 -15.66 -3.98 -3.73
CA PRO A 43 -15.11 -3.33 -4.91
C PRO A 43 -14.80 -1.86 -4.66
N ARG A 44 -13.69 -1.39 -5.22
CA ARG A 44 -13.28 0.01 -5.14
C ARG A 44 -13.18 0.51 -6.57
N LEU A 45 -14.29 1.03 -7.08
CA LEU A 45 -14.44 1.33 -8.50
C LEU A 45 -14.72 2.81 -8.78
N ASP A 46 -14.68 3.64 -7.75
CA ASP A 46 -14.91 5.08 -7.84
C ASP A 46 -16.23 5.38 -8.56
N SER A 47 -17.28 4.65 -8.17
CA SER A 47 -18.61 4.78 -8.76
C SER A 47 -19.64 5.10 -7.68
N SER A 48 -20.88 5.40 -8.09
CA SER A 48 -21.94 5.70 -7.14
C SER A 48 -22.34 4.49 -6.30
N ILE A 49 -22.21 3.28 -6.83
CA ILE A 49 -22.51 2.03 -6.13
C ILE A 49 -21.32 1.57 -5.29
N TRP A 50 -20.12 1.68 -5.84
CA TRP A 50 -18.89 1.28 -5.19
C TRP A 50 -17.95 2.47 -5.10
N PRO A 51 -18.16 3.39 -4.14
CA PRO A 51 -17.33 4.60 -4.05
C PRO A 51 -15.92 4.30 -3.56
N GLY A 52 -15.04 5.25 -3.79
CA GLY A 52 -13.66 5.16 -3.36
C GLY A 52 -12.75 4.47 -4.35
N TYR A 53 -11.47 4.68 -4.16
CA TYR A 53 -10.43 4.10 -5.00
C TYR A 53 -9.16 3.96 -4.16
N ASN A 54 -8.22 3.18 -4.69
CA ASN A 54 -6.94 2.93 -4.04
C ASN A 54 -5.82 3.68 -4.73
N ALA A 55 -4.71 3.81 -4.02
CA ALA A 55 -3.42 4.16 -4.60
C ALA A 55 -2.52 2.93 -4.55
N MET A 56 -1.52 2.91 -5.42
CA MET A 56 -0.51 1.86 -5.42
C MET A 56 0.87 2.50 -5.39
N ILE A 57 1.72 2.03 -4.48
CA ILE A 57 3.10 2.47 -4.36
C ILE A 57 3.99 1.35 -4.87
N ILE A 58 4.87 1.67 -5.81
CA ILE A 58 5.82 0.73 -6.37
C ILE A 58 7.21 1.16 -5.94
N ILE A 59 7.95 0.26 -5.29
CA ILE A 59 9.28 0.57 -4.77
C ILE A 59 10.21 -0.64 -4.93
N GLN A 60 11.47 -0.37 -5.23
CA GLN A 60 12.51 -1.39 -5.23
C GLN A 60 13.33 -1.26 -3.96
N VAL A 61 13.52 -2.38 -3.27
CA VAL A 61 14.13 -2.42 -1.95
C VAL A 61 15.12 -3.58 -1.84
N THR A 62 16.01 -3.49 -0.86
CA THR A 62 16.86 -4.62 -0.49
C THR A 62 16.03 -5.67 0.25
N GLU A 63 16.60 -6.86 0.47
CA GLU A 63 15.91 -7.91 1.23
C GLU A 63 15.61 -7.46 2.66
N ASP A 64 16.53 -6.76 3.31
CA ASP A 64 16.31 -6.24 4.66
C ASP A 64 15.19 -5.21 4.68
N GLU A 65 15.17 -4.31 3.72
CA GLU A 65 14.10 -3.32 3.61
C GLU A 65 12.76 -3.98 3.31
N ALA A 66 12.76 -5.05 2.51
CA ALA A 66 11.55 -5.81 2.23
C ALA A 66 10.96 -6.40 3.51
N GLU A 67 11.79 -6.97 4.38
CA GLU A 67 11.32 -7.50 5.66
C GLU A 67 10.78 -6.40 6.57
N GLN A 68 11.41 -5.23 6.57
CA GLN A 68 10.93 -4.08 7.32
C GLN A 68 9.57 -3.62 6.83
N LEU A 69 9.37 -3.60 5.51
CA LEU A 69 8.07 -3.24 4.91
C LEU A 69 6.98 -4.24 5.28
N LYS A 70 7.27 -5.53 5.19
CA LYS A 70 6.30 -6.58 5.57
C LYS A 70 5.87 -6.42 7.02
N THR A 71 6.81 -6.22 7.91
CA THR A 71 6.54 -6.03 9.34
C THR A 71 5.72 -4.76 9.57
N LEU A 72 6.07 -3.68 8.90
CA LEU A 72 5.35 -2.41 8.99
C LEU A 72 3.90 -2.57 8.55
N ILE A 73 3.67 -3.20 7.40
CA ILE A 73 2.32 -3.38 6.86
C ILE A 73 1.47 -4.24 7.80
N LEU A 74 2.04 -5.33 8.32
CA LEU A 74 1.34 -6.17 9.28
C LEU A 74 0.93 -5.38 10.52
N ARG A 75 1.84 -4.59 11.07
CA ARG A 75 1.56 -3.76 12.24
C ARG A 75 0.49 -2.72 11.97
N ILE A 76 0.56 -2.03 10.83
CA ILE A 76 -0.43 -1.02 10.47
C ILE A 76 -1.82 -1.66 10.36
N ASN A 77 -1.92 -2.80 9.70
CA ASN A 77 -3.21 -3.48 9.54
C ASN A 77 -3.80 -3.92 10.89
N GLN A 78 -2.94 -4.32 11.83
CA GLN A 78 -3.38 -4.73 13.16
C GLN A 78 -3.81 -3.54 14.02
N GLU A 79 -3.08 -2.43 13.96
CA GLU A 79 -3.29 -1.30 14.86
C GLU A 79 -4.36 -0.33 14.37
N SER A 80 -4.50 -0.17 13.06
CA SER A 80 -5.32 0.88 12.47
C SER A 80 -6.55 0.36 11.75
N LEU A 81 -6.82 -0.94 11.79
CA LEU A 81 -7.93 -1.57 11.07
C LEU A 81 -7.90 -1.25 9.57
N THR A 82 -6.72 -0.96 9.04
CA THR A 82 -6.53 -0.75 7.61
C THR A 82 -6.45 -2.09 6.90
N ASN A 83 -6.60 -2.06 5.58
CA ASN A 83 -6.49 -3.25 4.76
C ASN A 83 -5.45 -3.00 3.66
N LEU A 84 -4.21 -2.83 4.07
CA LEU A 84 -3.11 -2.69 3.12
C LEU A 84 -2.80 -4.06 2.53
N GLU A 85 -2.66 -4.09 1.22
CA GLU A 85 -2.29 -5.29 0.51
C GLU A 85 -0.97 -5.05 -0.22
N TYR A 86 -0.21 -6.12 -0.42
CA TYR A 86 1.04 -5.99 -1.16
C TYR A 86 1.37 -7.27 -1.91
N VAL A 87 2.12 -7.11 -2.99
CA VAL A 87 2.78 -8.20 -3.70
C VAL A 87 4.24 -7.83 -3.88
N TYR A 88 5.09 -8.83 -4.06
CA TYR A 88 6.50 -8.58 -4.28
C TYR A 88 7.13 -9.68 -5.12
N TRP A 89 8.22 -9.35 -5.80
CA TRP A 89 8.98 -10.34 -6.55
C TRP A 89 10.44 -9.92 -6.79
#